data_896ee1e91dfc77f96d3ca057ed467a20
#
_entry.id   896ee1e91dfc77f96d3ca057ed467a20
#
_cell.length_a   1.000
_cell.length_b   1.000
_cell.length_c   1.000
_cell.angle_alpha   90.00
_cell.angle_beta   90.00
_cell.angle_gamma   90.00
#
_symmetry.space_group_name_H-M   'P 1'
#
loop_
_entity.id
_entity.type
_entity.pdbx_description
1 polymer ?
#
loop_
_entity_poly.entity_id
_entity_poly.type
_entity_poly.pdbx_seq_one_letter_code
_entity_poly.pdbx_strand_id
1 'polypeptide(L)'
;MRKATAKPLYSGATPEQVAADLAPLVDFQSEGISPEELLENRLVPHLLRYDQPQFQSMFNAFPAPEATLGAQLALAYNQGVTNWQVSPGGAMLEELCVQALCRMFGLAETADGTFMYAGTYANQEA
;
A
#
# COMPACT_ATOMS: atom_id res chain seq x y z
N MET A 1 -22.90 -4.60 -28.30
CA MET A 1 -21.81 -4.52 -27.29
C MET A 1 -21.50 -3.04 -27.03
N ARG A 2 -21.87 -2.49 -25.89
CA ARG A 2 -21.40 -1.16 -25.45
C ARG A 2 -19.89 -1.29 -25.19
N LYS A 3 -19.06 -0.55 -25.94
CA LYS A 3 -17.65 -0.35 -25.59
C LYS A 3 -17.65 0.29 -24.19
N ALA A 4 -17.17 -0.44 -23.19
CA ALA A 4 -16.83 0.17 -21.93
C ALA A 4 -15.80 1.26 -22.24
N THR A 5 -16.17 2.52 -22.06
CA THR A 5 -15.23 3.63 -22.17
C THR A 5 -14.19 3.43 -21.08
N ALA A 6 -12.95 3.13 -21.47
CA ALA A 6 -11.85 3.00 -20.53
C ALA A 6 -11.78 4.29 -19.70
N LYS A 7 -11.78 4.15 -18.38
CA LYS A 7 -11.56 5.29 -17.49
C LYS A 7 -10.16 5.86 -17.77
N PRO A 8 -9.99 7.20 -17.73
CA PRO A 8 -8.68 7.80 -17.94
C PRO A 8 -7.67 7.29 -16.90
N LEU A 9 -6.40 7.21 -17.26
CA LEU A 9 -5.31 6.78 -16.36
C LEU A 9 -5.08 7.76 -15.22
N TYR A 10 -5.36 9.03 -15.43
CA TYR A 10 -5.32 10.10 -14.43
C TYR A 10 -6.18 11.29 -14.91
N SER A 11 -6.39 12.29 -14.07
CA SER A 11 -7.29 13.42 -14.34
C SER A 11 -6.87 14.30 -15.54
N GLY A 12 -5.58 14.36 -15.87
CA GLY A 12 -5.04 15.29 -16.86
C GLY A 12 -4.98 16.74 -16.36
N ALA A 13 -5.25 16.98 -15.07
CA ALA A 13 -5.25 18.31 -14.47
C ALA A 13 -3.84 18.89 -14.37
N THR A 14 -3.74 20.24 -14.40
CA THR A 14 -2.48 20.94 -14.11
C THR A 14 -2.13 20.88 -12.62
N PRO A 15 -0.85 21.10 -12.24
CA PRO A 15 -0.47 21.15 -10.83
C PRO A 15 -1.31 22.15 -10.02
N GLU A 16 -1.67 23.29 -10.59
CA GLU A 16 -2.46 24.33 -9.94
C GLU A 16 -3.90 23.86 -9.71
N GLN A 17 -4.49 23.14 -10.67
CA GLN A 17 -5.81 22.54 -10.52
C GLN A 17 -5.82 21.46 -9.44
N VAL A 18 -4.83 20.57 -9.44
CA VAL A 18 -4.69 19.55 -8.39
C VAL A 18 -4.52 20.21 -7.02
N ALA A 19 -3.68 21.25 -6.91
CA ALA A 19 -3.49 21.97 -5.66
C ALA A 19 -4.80 22.61 -5.16
N ALA A 20 -5.58 23.21 -6.06
CA ALA A 20 -6.88 23.82 -5.71
C ALA A 20 -7.90 22.76 -5.25
N ASP A 21 -7.96 21.61 -5.91
CA ASP A 21 -8.86 20.50 -5.54
C ASP A 21 -8.49 19.88 -4.19
N LEU A 22 -7.19 19.82 -3.87
CA LEU A 22 -6.69 19.24 -2.63
C LEU A 22 -6.59 20.24 -1.47
N ALA A 23 -6.66 21.54 -1.71
CA ALA A 23 -6.56 22.55 -0.66
C ALA A 23 -7.52 22.32 0.53
N PRO A 24 -8.80 21.89 0.33
CA PRO A 24 -9.69 21.58 1.45
C PRO A 24 -9.23 20.42 2.35
N LEU A 25 -8.35 19.51 1.86
CA LEU A 25 -7.80 18.42 2.68
C LEU A 25 -6.85 18.90 3.77
N VAL A 26 -6.24 20.07 3.59
CA VAL A 26 -5.30 20.68 4.55
C VAL A 26 -5.88 21.89 5.26
N ASP A 27 -7.15 22.18 5.05
CA ASP A 27 -7.90 23.18 5.82
C ASP A 27 -8.46 22.57 7.10
N PHE A 28 -7.69 22.64 8.18
CA PHE A 28 -8.05 22.09 9.48
C PHE A 28 -9.20 22.85 10.18
N GLN A 29 -9.73 23.89 9.58
CA GLN A 29 -10.84 24.68 10.12
C GLN A 29 -12.15 24.49 9.34
N SER A 30 -12.13 23.72 8.24
CA SER A 30 -13.34 23.43 7.48
C SER A 30 -14.24 22.46 8.26
N GLU A 31 -15.46 22.91 8.56
CA GLU A 31 -16.50 22.06 9.15
C GLU A 31 -17.38 21.46 8.05
N GLY A 32 -17.75 20.18 8.21
CA GLY A 32 -18.89 19.59 7.52
C GLY A 32 -18.61 18.78 6.25
N ILE A 33 -17.35 18.57 5.84
CA ILE A 33 -17.03 17.65 4.72
C ILE A 33 -16.53 16.33 5.31
N SER A 34 -17.12 15.20 4.89
CA SER A 34 -16.64 13.89 5.37
C SER A 34 -15.26 13.56 4.77
N PRO A 35 -14.39 12.88 5.53
CA PRO A 35 -13.11 12.42 4.99
C PRO A 35 -13.27 11.58 3.72
N GLU A 36 -14.31 10.74 3.65
CA GLU A 36 -14.61 9.90 2.50
C GLU A 36 -14.94 10.76 1.27
N GLU A 37 -15.77 11.78 1.42
CA GLU A 37 -16.12 12.69 0.33
C GLU A 37 -14.90 13.45 -0.20
N LEU A 38 -14.05 13.96 0.70
CA LEU A 38 -12.80 14.62 0.32
C LEU A 38 -11.89 13.69 -0.46
N LEU A 39 -11.70 12.46 0.02
CA LEU A 39 -10.82 11.49 -0.64
C LEU A 39 -11.39 11.06 -2.00
N GLU A 40 -12.64 10.61 -2.05
CA GLU A 40 -13.26 10.08 -3.27
C GLU A 40 -13.43 11.14 -4.36
N ASN A 41 -13.82 12.36 -4.00
CA ASN A 41 -14.14 13.40 -4.97
C ASN A 41 -12.98 14.35 -5.27
N ARG A 42 -11.97 14.42 -4.38
CA ARG A 42 -10.86 15.36 -4.51
C ARG A 42 -9.52 14.69 -4.80
N LEU A 43 -9.16 13.61 -4.06
CA LEU A 43 -7.88 12.95 -4.22
C LEU A 43 -7.91 11.86 -5.29
N VAL A 44 -8.88 10.94 -5.20
CA VAL A 44 -8.94 9.75 -6.07
C VAL A 44 -8.92 10.10 -7.57
N PRO A 45 -9.57 11.17 -8.06
CA PRO A 45 -9.50 11.56 -9.47
C PRO A 45 -8.08 11.87 -9.98
N HIS A 46 -7.17 12.28 -9.08
CA HIS A 46 -5.79 12.64 -9.42
C HIS A 46 -4.79 11.50 -9.20
N LEU A 47 -5.24 10.34 -8.68
CA LEU A 47 -4.38 9.17 -8.54
C LEU A 47 -4.18 8.47 -9.88
N LEU A 48 -2.96 7.96 -10.10
CA LEU A 48 -2.68 7.11 -11.25
C LEU A 48 -3.37 5.75 -11.10
N ARG A 49 -4.02 5.31 -12.17
CA ARG A 49 -4.81 4.09 -12.19
C ARG A 49 -3.94 2.88 -12.55
N TYR A 50 -3.16 2.38 -11.58
CA TYR A 50 -2.33 1.17 -11.73
C TYR A 50 -3.13 -0.10 -12.04
N ASP A 51 -4.44 -0.09 -11.73
CA ASP A 51 -5.38 -1.17 -11.99
C ASP A 51 -5.82 -1.26 -13.47
N GLN A 52 -5.45 -0.30 -14.31
CA GLN A 52 -5.85 -0.29 -15.71
C GLN A 52 -4.86 -1.07 -16.57
N PRO A 53 -5.35 -1.94 -17.49
CA PRO A 53 -4.48 -2.73 -18.39
C PRO A 53 -3.58 -1.87 -19.29
N GLN A 54 -3.95 -0.61 -19.53
CA GLN A 54 -3.19 0.33 -20.35
C GLN A 54 -2.02 0.98 -19.60
N PHE A 55 -1.93 0.79 -18.28
CA PHE A 55 -0.87 1.39 -17.49
C PHE A 55 0.46 0.65 -17.71
N GLN A 56 1.46 1.36 -18.22
CA GLN A 56 2.76 0.79 -18.59
C GLN A 56 3.96 1.62 -18.08
N SER A 57 3.73 2.56 -17.17
CA SER A 57 4.71 3.59 -16.83
C SER A 57 5.61 3.27 -15.62
N MET A 58 5.14 2.51 -14.67
CA MET A 58 5.83 2.26 -13.40
C MET A 58 5.82 0.78 -13.06
N PHE A 59 6.80 0.33 -12.25
CA PHE A 59 6.91 -1.06 -11.80
C PHE A 59 5.97 -1.43 -10.64
N ASN A 60 5.06 -0.54 -10.26
CA ASN A 60 4.10 -0.80 -9.19
C ASN A 60 3.01 -1.76 -9.68
N ALA A 61 3.05 -2.98 -9.18
CA ALA A 61 1.98 -3.94 -9.40
C ALA A 61 0.73 -3.57 -8.60
N PHE A 62 -0.45 -3.87 -9.14
CA PHE A 62 -1.68 -3.81 -8.37
C PHE A 62 -1.66 -4.90 -7.30
N PRO A 63 -1.99 -4.59 -6.03
CA PRO A 63 -1.92 -5.58 -4.96
C PRO A 63 -2.94 -6.71 -5.17
N ALA A 64 -2.53 -7.93 -4.85
CA ALA A 64 -3.45 -9.06 -4.78
C ALA A 64 -4.53 -8.82 -3.71
N PRO A 65 -5.75 -9.39 -3.86
CA PRO A 65 -6.81 -9.23 -2.86
C PRO A 65 -6.38 -9.66 -1.45
N GLU A 66 -5.58 -10.70 -1.34
CA GLU A 66 -5.04 -11.21 -0.07
C GLU A 66 -4.08 -10.22 0.58
N ALA A 67 -3.25 -9.54 -0.22
CA ALA A 67 -2.35 -8.49 0.27
C ALA A 67 -3.15 -7.28 0.78
N THR A 68 -4.23 -6.91 0.11
CA THR A 68 -5.15 -5.85 0.56
C THR A 68 -5.80 -6.21 1.89
N LEU A 69 -6.27 -7.46 2.04
CA LEU A 69 -6.82 -7.95 3.30
C LEU A 69 -5.79 -7.90 4.43
N GLY A 70 -4.55 -8.34 4.17
CA GLY A 70 -3.45 -8.27 5.14
C GLY A 70 -3.16 -6.83 5.59
N ALA A 71 -3.12 -5.88 4.64
CA ALA A 71 -2.94 -4.47 4.95
C ALA A 71 -4.10 -3.90 5.81
N GLN A 72 -5.34 -4.26 5.52
CA GLN A 72 -6.51 -3.86 6.32
C GLN A 72 -6.43 -4.40 7.76
N LEU A 73 -6.02 -5.65 7.95
CA LEU A 73 -5.80 -6.23 9.27
C LEU A 73 -4.68 -5.51 10.02
N ALA A 74 -3.56 -5.23 9.35
CA ALA A 74 -2.44 -4.50 9.93
C ALA A 74 -2.87 -3.10 10.42
N LEU A 75 -3.66 -2.38 9.64
CA LEU A 75 -4.20 -1.07 10.02
C LEU A 75 -5.22 -1.17 11.17
N ALA A 76 -6.12 -2.17 11.13
CA ALA A 76 -7.17 -2.31 12.14
C ALA A 76 -6.62 -2.63 13.54
N TYR A 77 -5.58 -3.46 13.61
CA TYR A 77 -4.99 -3.89 14.88
C TYR A 77 -3.72 -3.13 15.26
N ASN A 78 -3.07 -2.45 14.32
CA ASN A 78 -1.89 -1.60 14.50
C ASN A 78 -0.83 -2.22 15.43
N GLN A 79 -0.49 -3.49 15.19
CA GLN A 79 0.44 -4.25 16.01
C GLN A 79 1.89 -3.85 15.73
N GLY A 80 2.66 -3.57 16.80
CA GLY A 80 4.11 -3.38 16.70
C GLY A 80 4.83 -4.73 16.79
N VAL A 81 5.38 -5.22 15.68
CA VAL A 81 6.08 -6.51 15.62
C VAL A 81 7.54 -6.36 16.07
N THR A 82 7.76 -5.81 17.25
CA THR A 82 9.11 -5.60 17.80
C THR A 82 9.58 -6.76 18.67
N ASN A 83 8.65 -7.46 19.31
CA ASN A 83 8.95 -8.63 20.12
C ASN A 83 7.66 -9.42 20.42
N TRP A 84 7.84 -10.64 20.93
CA TRP A 84 6.76 -11.56 21.31
C TRP A 84 5.75 -10.96 22.30
N GLN A 85 6.19 -10.17 23.27
CA GLN A 85 5.33 -9.67 24.36
C GLN A 85 4.29 -8.66 23.85
N VAL A 86 4.61 -7.88 22.84
CA VAL A 86 3.72 -6.84 22.32
C VAL A 86 2.91 -7.28 21.11
N SER A 87 3.37 -8.29 20.37
CA SER A 87 2.67 -8.82 19.21
C SER A 87 3.00 -10.30 18.98
N PRO A 88 2.47 -11.21 19.81
CA PRO A 88 2.81 -12.63 19.68
C PRO A 88 2.42 -13.24 18.34
N GLY A 89 1.22 -12.90 17.83
CA GLY A 89 0.76 -13.37 16.52
C GLY A 89 1.57 -12.79 15.36
N GLY A 90 1.90 -11.50 15.40
CA GLY A 90 2.70 -10.84 14.37
C GLY A 90 4.12 -11.37 14.33
N ALA A 91 4.79 -11.48 15.47
CA ALA A 91 6.15 -12.00 15.56
C ALA A 91 6.24 -13.44 15.05
N MET A 92 5.32 -14.30 15.45
CA MET A 92 5.29 -15.69 14.97
C MET A 92 4.98 -15.79 13.47
N LEU A 93 4.07 -14.94 12.96
CA LEU A 93 3.76 -14.92 11.54
C LEU A 93 4.97 -14.50 10.71
N GLU A 94 5.73 -13.49 11.15
CA GLU A 94 6.96 -13.07 10.49
C GLU A 94 7.96 -14.22 10.41
N GLU A 95 8.24 -14.88 11.52
CA GLU A 95 9.16 -16.02 11.59
C GLU A 95 8.73 -17.15 10.64
N LEU A 96 7.47 -17.54 10.69
CA LEU A 96 6.94 -18.59 9.80
C LEU A 96 7.03 -18.22 8.31
N CYS A 97 6.78 -16.96 7.96
CA CYS A 97 6.92 -16.47 6.59
C CYS A 97 8.39 -16.47 6.15
N VAL A 98 9.32 -16.02 6.99
CA VAL A 98 10.76 -16.05 6.70
C VAL A 98 11.23 -17.48 6.47
N GLN A 99 10.89 -18.41 7.34
CA GLN A 99 11.23 -19.84 7.19
C GLN A 99 10.64 -20.44 5.91
N ALA A 100 9.39 -20.06 5.55
CA ALA A 100 8.78 -20.52 4.31
C ALA A 100 9.54 -20.01 3.08
N LEU A 101 9.97 -18.75 3.09
CA LEU A 101 10.79 -18.17 2.03
C LEU A 101 12.18 -18.81 1.96
N CYS A 102 12.85 -19.04 3.08
CA CYS A 102 14.13 -19.76 3.13
C CYS A 102 14.03 -21.14 2.47
N ARG A 103 13.00 -21.90 2.79
CA ARG A 103 12.74 -23.20 2.16
C ARG A 103 12.47 -23.07 0.66
N MET A 104 11.69 -22.10 0.24
CA MET A 104 11.35 -21.86 -1.17
C MET A 104 12.60 -21.52 -2.00
N PHE A 105 13.56 -20.82 -1.42
CA PHE A 105 14.84 -20.49 -2.08
C PHE A 105 15.91 -21.57 -1.90
N GLY A 106 15.61 -22.68 -1.23
CA GLY A 106 16.56 -23.79 -1.01
C GLY A 106 17.71 -23.42 -0.08
N LEU A 107 17.52 -22.49 0.84
CA LEU A 107 18.50 -22.12 1.85
C LEU A 107 18.61 -23.22 2.92
N ALA A 108 19.70 -23.19 3.70
CA ALA A 108 19.91 -24.14 4.80
C ALA A 108 18.76 -24.07 5.84
N GLU A 109 18.49 -25.17 6.54
CA GLU A 109 17.47 -25.22 7.59
C GLU A 109 17.73 -24.23 8.76
N THR A 110 18.98 -23.83 8.92
CA THR A 110 19.41 -22.84 9.92
C THR A 110 19.35 -21.40 9.40
N ALA A 111 18.93 -21.19 8.15
CA ALA A 111 18.79 -19.86 7.59
C ALA A 111 17.64 -19.13 8.27
N ASP A 112 17.86 -17.86 8.52
CA ASP A 112 16.92 -16.95 9.16
C ASP A 112 16.89 -15.62 8.40
N GLY A 113 16.02 -14.71 8.79
CA GLY A 113 15.90 -13.39 8.17
C GLY A 113 14.88 -12.51 8.87
N THR A 114 14.69 -11.34 8.32
CA THR A 114 13.67 -10.38 8.79
C THR A 114 13.10 -9.60 7.61
N PHE A 115 11.86 -9.13 7.75
CA PHE A 115 11.25 -8.24 6.77
C PHE A 115 11.69 -6.80 7.03
N MET A 116 12.20 -6.15 5.99
CA MET A 116 12.60 -4.76 6.05
C MET A 116 11.63 -3.87 5.28
N TYR A 117 11.48 -2.65 5.76
CA TYR A 117 10.56 -1.66 5.18
C TYR A 117 10.84 -1.35 3.70
N ALA A 118 12.11 -1.32 3.30
CA ALA A 118 12.51 -1.06 1.92
C ALA A 118 13.81 -1.78 1.57
N GLY A 119 14.04 -2.02 0.26
CA GLY A 119 15.25 -2.67 -0.23
C GLY A 119 16.56 -2.01 0.21
N THR A 120 16.59 -0.68 0.38
CA THR A 120 17.74 0.05 0.91
C THR A 120 18.09 -0.41 2.33
N TYR A 121 17.09 -0.54 3.21
CA TYR A 121 17.32 -1.02 4.58
C TYR A 121 17.67 -2.51 4.61
N ALA A 122 17.05 -3.31 3.76
CA ALA A 122 17.41 -4.72 3.63
C ALA A 122 18.89 -4.90 3.21
N ASN A 123 19.36 -4.07 2.27
CA ASN A 123 20.77 -4.08 1.85
C ASN A 123 21.74 -3.55 2.91
N GLN A 124 21.28 -2.75 3.86
CA GLN A 124 22.10 -2.28 4.98
C GLN A 124 22.21 -3.32 6.10
N GLU A 125 21.20 -4.15 6.25
CA GLU A 125 21.16 -5.21 7.27
C GLU A 125 21.93 -6.46 6.85
N ALA A 126 21.98 -6.75 5.56
CA ALA A 126 22.71 -7.89 4.99
C ALA A 126 24.23 -7.69 5.04
#